data_44b6213f3ce27ff13e35b3cb7a1501c6
#
_entry.id   44b6213f3ce27ff13e35b3cb7a1501c6
#
_cell.length_a   1.000
_cell.length_b   1.000
_cell.length_c   1.000
_cell.angle_alpha   90.00
_cell.angle_beta   90.00
_cell.angle_gamma   90.00
#
_symmetry.space_group_name_H-M   'P 1'
#
loop_
_entity.id
_entity.type
_entity.pdbx_description
1 polymer ?
#
loop_
_entity_poly.entity_id
_entity_poly.type
_entity_poly.pdbx_seq_one_letter_code
_entity_poly.pdbx_strand_id
1 'polypeptide(L)'
;PLHYLALSEVLDEVEVIPVISTEGYGDFPGPEVLTLSGTKNPAELKDYIDSLYREEYYKGVVRDDVVDLVPDYMRPLIKERVVGKRVPEARKAVVELLRSLGKHDTIYEVLNGPIYCRCGTEIVVKVIRDQWYIDYDNPFWKSWTLKALDQIDVVPESSKRDLARAIFSLKKRACSRTRGLGVKLPWDESQIIDSLSDSTIYMAFYTISHKLNYDPEKLNEEFWNYVMLGNGNPIDLSKSIGIPEDELKALREEFSYWYPLDSRHSGRDLVQNHLPYMIYNHLAIFGENLVPRRIVVNGFVRVGGKKMSKSFRNIYPLYKAIEEYGVDPVRLALTVSSELSEDTDFDTSSIKAITDQLRRMYDLAVNVSKLKSSGENGLPEKWLLSLIHYKVREVNDLMNSLDFRKAFNVILYEFYDIVRDYISMVNFPNKYTLKTVLNIWSRLISPGAPHIAEEIWSMFNEDLVSLQRYPSPEELQVDGQALVQLEYIRYLIEQVKALASLTNKQPEKLIIYVSNSDELGLLRAVLRGLKDRNNLRELSSAIGLREENLKTLLEKIQTLPSTLRDFITVYSIDEFKTIIDNLNFLMRKLDVDEIQVYRSDDSSAPDIKGKKNSTLPLMPGIVIL
;
A
#
# COMPACT_ATOMS: atom_id res chain seq x y z
N PRO A 1 48.95 -0.10 -28.11
CA PRO A 1 49.55 1.24 -28.16
C PRO A 1 50.15 1.68 -26.81
N LEU A 2 49.41 1.52 -25.65
CA LEU A 2 49.91 1.92 -24.35
C LEU A 2 51.14 1.10 -23.91
N HIS A 3 51.12 -0.22 -24.12
CA HIS A 3 52.29 -1.08 -23.83
C HIS A 3 53.46 -0.73 -24.73
N TYR A 4 53.20 -0.43 -26.01
CA TYR A 4 54.23 0.04 -26.91
C TYR A 4 54.87 1.34 -26.43
N LEU A 5 54.07 2.33 -25.99
CA LEU A 5 54.59 3.57 -25.43
C LEU A 5 55.41 3.33 -24.17
N ALA A 6 54.95 2.45 -23.29
CA ALA A 6 55.66 2.10 -22.04
C ALA A 6 56.98 1.34 -22.27
N LEU A 7 57.04 0.56 -23.35
CA LEU A 7 58.21 -0.23 -23.74
C LEU A 7 59.11 0.48 -24.74
N SER A 8 58.74 1.68 -25.23
CA SER A 8 59.45 2.35 -26.31
C SER A 8 60.95 2.61 -26.06
N GLU A 9 61.36 2.73 -24.81
CA GLU A 9 62.77 2.94 -24.44
C GLU A 9 63.61 1.62 -24.43
N VAL A 10 62.93 0.44 -24.42
CA VAL A 10 63.57 -0.89 -24.28
C VAL A 10 63.13 -1.82 -25.45
N LEU A 11 62.60 -1.28 -26.54
CA LEU A 11 62.07 -2.07 -27.65
C LEU A 11 63.12 -2.91 -28.37
N ASP A 12 64.38 -2.47 -28.38
CA ASP A 12 65.49 -3.21 -28.97
C ASP A 12 65.86 -4.49 -28.17
N GLU A 13 65.39 -4.60 -26.93
CA GLU A 13 65.59 -5.76 -26.04
C GLU A 13 64.36 -6.68 -25.98
N VAL A 14 63.25 -6.32 -26.68
CA VAL A 14 61.97 -7.04 -26.62
C VAL A 14 61.63 -7.62 -27.98
N GLU A 15 61.48 -8.92 -28.08
CA GLU A 15 61.00 -9.64 -29.25
C GLU A 15 59.47 -9.52 -29.36
N VAL A 16 58.97 -9.06 -30.49
CA VAL A 16 57.52 -9.01 -30.80
C VAL A 16 57.10 -10.31 -31.45
N ILE A 17 56.20 -11.02 -30.79
CA ILE A 17 55.65 -12.29 -31.30
C ILE A 17 54.20 -12.06 -31.76
N PRO A 18 53.95 -11.89 -33.06
CA PRO A 18 52.61 -11.71 -33.58
C PRO A 18 51.87 -13.04 -33.64
N VAL A 19 50.71 -13.13 -33.01
CA VAL A 19 49.88 -14.35 -32.96
C VAL A 19 48.58 -14.22 -33.76
N ILE A 20 48.20 -12.99 -34.08
CA ILE A 20 46.95 -12.66 -34.77
C ILE A 20 47.29 -11.75 -35.97
N SER A 21 46.67 -12.01 -37.12
CA SER A 21 46.67 -11.11 -38.28
C SER A 21 45.30 -10.47 -38.40
N THR A 22 45.26 -9.13 -38.52
CA THR A 22 44.03 -8.36 -38.70
C THR A 22 44.17 -7.50 -39.96
N GLU A 23 43.22 -7.60 -40.86
CA GLU A 23 43.24 -6.81 -42.10
C GLU A 23 43.32 -5.32 -41.81
N GLY A 24 44.23 -4.60 -42.47
CA GLY A 24 44.45 -3.17 -42.28
C GLY A 24 45.46 -2.80 -41.17
N TYR A 25 46.00 -3.79 -40.46
CA TYR A 25 47.08 -3.61 -39.48
C TYR A 25 48.24 -4.55 -39.76
N GLY A 26 49.46 -4.09 -39.49
CA GLY A 26 50.65 -4.90 -39.60
C GLY A 26 50.81 -5.90 -38.43
N ASP A 27 51.98 -6.55 -38.39
CA ASP A 27 52.30 -7.54 -37.36
C ASP A 27 52.38 -6.94 -35.95
N PHE A 28 52.52 -5.63 -35.86
CA PHE A 28 52.60 -4.91 -34.59
C PHE A 28 51.78 -3.61 -34.63
N PRO A 29 50.45 -3.67 -34.37
CA PRO A 29 49.54 -2.54 -34.57
C PRO A 29 49.76 -1.35 -33.62
N GLY A 30 50.55 -1.48 -32.56
CA GLY A 30 50.84 -0.41 -31.61
C GLY A 30 51.35 0.89 -32.23
N PRO A 31 52.43 0.87 -33.03
CA PRO A 31 52.95 2.04 -33.75
C PRO A 31 51.97 2.61 -34.76
N GLU A 32 51.24 1.75 -35.48
CA GLU A 32 50.28 2.16 -36.49
C GLU A 32 49.11 2.95 -35.90
N VAL A 33 48.57 2.48 -34.76
CA VAL A 33 47.50 3.19 -34.00
C VAL A 33 47.99 4.52 -33.50
N LEU A 34 49.25 4.63 -33.01
CA LEU A 34 49.83 5.90 -32.59
C LEU A 34 49.98 6.87 -33.75
N THR A 35 50.36 6.37 -34.91
CA THR A 35 50.47 7.17 -36.16
C THR A 35 49.07 7.65 -36.61
N LEU A 36 48.09 6.78 -36.59
CA LEU A 36 46.70 7.09 -36.96
C LEU A 36 46.03 8.08 -36.00
N SER A 37 46.32 7.96 -34.71
CA SER A 37 45.72 8.82 -33.67
C SER A 37 46.36 10.21 -33.61
N GLY A 38 47.64 10.33 -33.99
CA GLY A 38 48.42 11.57 -33.90
C GLY A 38 48.69 12.05 -32.46
N THR A 39 48.37 11.26 -31.45
CA THR A 39 48.53 11.60 -30.04
C THR A 39 49.25 10.48 -29.28
N LYS A 40 49.96 10.88 -28.20
CA LYS A 40 50.53 9.95 -27.20
C LYS A 40 49.81 10.05 -25.85
N ASN A 41 48.75 10.84 -25.75
CA ASN A 41 47.96 11.01 -24.52
C ASN A 41 47.10 9.74 -24.28
N PRO A 42 47.28 9.01 -23.15
CA PRO A 42 46.54 7.79 -22.87
C PRO A 42 45.00 7.96 -22.88
N ALA A 43 44.48 9.11 -22.45
CA ALA A 43 43.05 9.38 -22.42
C ALA A 43 42.46 9.53 -23.84
N GLU A 44 43.18 10.15 -24.75
CA GLU A 44 42.77 10.34 -26.15
C GLU A 44 42.94 9.07 -27.01
N LEU A 45 43.87 8.20 -26.61
CA LEU A 45 44.11 6.91 -27.26
C LEU A 45 43.02 5.88 -26.96
N LYS A 46 42.20 6.06 -25.96
CA LYS A 46 41.23 5.05 -25.51
C LYS A 46 40.31 4.57 -26.62
N ASP A 47 39.70 5.47 -27.35
CA ASP A 47 38.74 5.12 -28.41
C ASP A 47 39.42 4.36 -29.55
N TYR A 48 40.66 4.72 -29.91
CA TYR A 48 41.46 4.00 -30.91
C TYR A 48 41.85 2.60 -30.44
N ILE A 49 42.19 2.45 -29.15
CA ILE A 49 42.52 1.16 -28.54
C ILE A 49 41.30 0.27 -28.51
N ASP A 50 40.14 0.82 -28.09
CA ASP A 50 38.87 0.07 -28.03
C ASP A 50 38.42 -0.37 -29.43
N SER A 51 38.66 0.46 -30.45
CA SER A 51 38.38 0.11 -31.84
C SER A 51 39.30 -1.00 -32.32
N LEU A 52 40.62 -0.89 -32.08
CA LEU A 52 41.60 -1.93 -32.43
C LEU A 52 41.24 -3.26 -31.76
N TYR A 53 41.02 -3.30 -30.46
CA TYR A 53 40.64 -4.53 -29.74
C TYR A 53 39.36 -5.17 -30.26
N ARG A 54 38.39 -4.35 -30.67
CA ARG A 54 37.15 -4.84 -31.26
C ARG A 54 37.39 -5.45 -32.64
N GLU A 55 38.23 -4.82 -33.49
CA GLU A 55 38.58 -5.36 -34.80
C GLU A 55 39.43 -6.62 -34.71
N GLU A 56 40.46 -6.63 -33.87
CA GLU A 56 41.25 -7.84 -33.57
C GLU A 56 40.39 -8.99 -33.07
N TYR A 57 39.44 -8.73 -32.16
CA TYR A 57 38.57 -9.76 -31.64
C TYR A 57 37.64 -10.37 -32.70
N TYR A 58 36.98 -9.55 -33.52
CA TYR A 58 35.96 -10.02 -34.46
C TYR A 58 36.49 -10.38 -35.84
N LYS A 59 37.56 -9.72 -36.29
CA LYS A 59 38.12 -9.90 -37.63
C LYS A 59 39.49 -10.59 -37.65
N GLY A 60 40.21 -10.51 -36.53
CA GLY A 60 41.52 -11.11 -36.41
C GLY A 60 41.52 -12.63 -36.56
N VAL A 61 42.51 -13.15 -37.26
CA VAL A 61 42.71 -14.57 -37.57
C VAL A 61 44.06 -15.02 -37.00
N VAL A 62 44.09 -16.21 -36.43
CA VAL A 62 45.33 -16.80 -35.86
C VAL A 62 46.29 -17.16 -37.01
N ARG A 63 47.52 -16.72 -36.91
CA ARG A 63 48.59 -16.90 -37.90
C ARG A 63 49.06 -18.35 -37.97
N ASP A 64 49.62 -18.74 -39.13
CA ASP A 64 50.13 -20.09 -39.35
C ASP A 64 51.42 -20.37 -38.58
N ASP A 65 52.26 -19.35 -38.37
CA ASP A 65 53.55 -19.44 -37.68
C ASP A 65 53.42 -19.64 -36.16
N VAL A 66 52.22 -19.47 -35.59
CA VAL A 66 51.93 -19.80 -34.18
C VAL A 66 52.25 -21.27 -33.84
N VAL A 67 52.25 -22.15 -34.82
CA VAL A 67 52.62 -23.56 -34.65
C VAL A 67 54.05 -23.73 -34.15
N ASP A 68 54.96 -22.82 -34.51
CA ASP A 68 56.35 -22.87 -34.09
C ASP A 68 56.59 -22.41 -32.63
N LEU A 69 55.61 -21.74 -32.07
CA LEU A 69 55.64 -21.23 -30.71
C LEU A 69 55.22 -22.27 -29.65
N VAL A 70 54.72 -23.42 -30.08
CA VAL A 70 54.24 -24.45 -29.15
C VAL A 70 55.13 -25.69 -29.18
N PRO A 71 55.16 -26.51 -28.09
CA PRO A 71 55.90 -27.76 -28.04
C PRO A 71 55.51 -28.72 -29.16
N ASP A 72 56.47 -29.51 -29.68
CA ASP A 72 56.28 -30.39 -30.85
C ASP A 72 55.04 -31.29 -30.75
N TYR A 73 54.72 -31.81 -29.59
CA TYR A 73 53.55 -32.66 -29.37
C TYR A 73 52.21 -31.93 -29.55
N MET A 74 52.20 -30.61 -29.46
CA MET A 74 51.00 -29.77 -29.65
C MET A 74 50.85 -29.24 -31.05
N ARG A 75 51.93 -29.17 -31.87
CA ARG A 75 51.92 -28.59 -33.20
C ARG A 75 50.82 -29.12 -34.10
N PRO A 76 50.59 -30.45 -34.24
CA PRO A 76 49.51 -30.97 -35.06
C PRO A 76 48.12 -30.49 -34.59
N LEU A 77 47.90 -30.46 -33.29
CA LEU A 77 46.63 -30.09 -32.67
C LEU A 77 46.34 -28.59 -32.88
N ILE A 78 47.34 -27.74 -32.72
CA ILE A 78 47.22 -26.29 -32.91
C ILE A 78 46.98 -26.01 -34.40
N LYS A 79 47.71 -26.66 -35.30
CA LYS A 79 47.53 -26.50 -36.75
C LYS A 79 46.13 -26.87 -37.22
N GLU A 80 45.57 -27.95 -36.71
CA GLU A 80 44.24 -28.43 -37.08
C GLU A 80 43.11 -27.59 -36.45
N ARG A 81 43.24 -27.21 -35.18
CA ARG A 81 42.13 -26.69 -34.39
C ARG A 81 42.14 -25.20 -34.17
N VAL A 82 43.30 -24.53 -34.27
CA VAL A 82 43.46 -23.13 -33.87
C VAL A 82 43.86 -22.21 -35.03
N VAL A 83 44.84 -22.63 -35.80
CA VAL A 83 45.36 -21.84 -36.94
C VAL A 83 44.26 -21.51 -37.95
N GLY A 84 44.26 -20.28 -38.48
CA GLY A 84 43.30 -19.81 -39.46
C GLY A 84 41.91 -19.51 -38.92
N LYS A 85 41.65 -19.73 -37.62
CA LYS A 85 40.38 -19.39 -37.00
C LYS A 85 40.35 -17.94 -36.54
N ARG A 86 39.15 -17.35 -36.51
CA ARG A 86 38.91 -16.04 -35.87
C ARG A 86 39.15 -16.13 -34.36
N VAL A 87 39.56 -15.03 -33.76
CA VAL A 87 39.92 -14.96 -32.33
C VAL A 87 38.88 -15.60 -31.40
N PRO A 88 37.54 -15.35 -31.50
CA PRO A 88 36.56 -15.98 -30.64
C PRO A 88 36.53 -17.51 -30.77
N GLU A 89 36.65 -18.02 -31.98
CA GLU A 89 36.64 -19.46 -32.28
C GLU A 89 37.95 -20.13 -31.81
N ALA A 90 39.08 -19.45 -32.06
CA ALA A 90 40.40 -19.92 -31.63
C ALA A 90 40.49 -19.98 -30.10
N ARG A 91 40.02 -18.96 -29.39
CA ARG A 91 39.98 -18.97 -27.92
C ARG A 91 39.19 -20.16 -27.37
N LYS A 92 38.00 -20.43 -27.95
CA LYS A 92 37.19 -21.59 -27.59
C LYS A 92 37.91 -22.90 -27.86
N ALA A 93 38.53 -23.06 -29.03
CA ALA A 93 39.27 -24.24 -29.39
C ALA A 93 40.50 -24.49 -28.48
N VAL A 94 41.23 -23.44 -28.08
CA VAL A 94 42.35 -23.53 -27.16
C VAL A 94 41.88 -23.99 -25.76
N VAL A 95 40.76 -23.42 -25.26
CA VAL A 95 40.20 -23.84 -23.97
C VAL A 95 39.78 -25.31 -24.00
N GLU A 96 39.11 -25.75 -25.07
CA GLU A 96 38.72 -27.16 -25.25
C GLU A 96 39.95 -28.10 -25.34
N LEU A 97 40.98 -27.67 -26.03
CA LEU A 97 42.23 -28.41 -26.15
C LEU A 97 42.94 -28.55 -24.78
N LEU A 98 43.10 -27.44 -24.06
CA LEU A 98 43.71 -27.44 -22.72
C LEU A 98 42.91 -28.31 -21.72
N ARG A 99 41.60 -28.28 -21.84
CA ARG A 99 40.70 -29.12 -21.03
C ARG A 99 40.91 -30.60 -21.34
N SER A 100 41.02 -30.97 -22.62
CA SER A 100 41.29 -32.37 -23.01
C SER A 100 42.66 -32.88 -22.56
N LEU A 101 43.62 -31.99 -22.37
CA LEU A 101 44.96 -32.29 -21.87
C LEU A 101 45.05 -32.24 -20.34
N GLY A 102 43.98 -31.99 -19.62
CA GLY A 102 43.99 -31.82 -18.17
C GLY A 102 44.77 -30.60 -17.67
N LYS A 103 45.04 -29.64 -18.55
CA LYS A 103 45.83 -28.42 -18.27
C LYS A 103 44.96 -27.15 -18.20
N HIS A 104 43.69 -27.32 -17.93
CA HIS A 104 42.73 -26.23 -17.82
C HIS A 104 42.07 -26.28 -16.42
N ASP A 105 42.02 -25.16 -15.78
CA ASP A 105 41.21 -24.96 -14.57
C ASP A 105 40.38 -23.67 -14.75
N THR A 106 39.35 -23.53 -13.95
CA THR A 106 38.47 -22.38 -13.96
C THR A 106 38.55 -21.65 -12.65
N ILE A 107 38.93 -20.39 -12.68
CA ILE A 107 38.85 -19.50 -11.52
C ILE A 107 37.62 -18.57 -11.71
N TYR A 108 37.01 -18.24 -10.60
CA TYR A 108 35.88 -17.32 -10.58
C TYR A 108 36.32 -16.05 -9.89
N GLU A 109 36.13 -14.93 -10.55
CA GLU A 109 36.45 -13.61 -10.06
C GLU A 109 35.23 -12.69 -10.10
N VAL A 110 35.24 -11.65 -9.26
CA VAL A 110 34.23 -10.62 -9.27
C VAL A 110 34.51 -9.68 -10.43
N LEU A 111 33.64 -9.70 -11.45
CA LEU A 111 33.67 -8.71 -12.53
C LEU A 111 33.17 -7.36 -11.99
N ASN A 112 33.84 -6.28 -12.37
CA ASN A 112 33.55 -4.91 -11.90
C ASN A 112 33.78 -4.72 -10.40
N GLY A 113 34.76 -5.43 -9.83
CA GLY A 113 35.19 -5.27 -8.43
C GLY A 113 36.05 -4.00 -8.19
N PRO A 114 36.39 -3.74 -6.92
CA PRO A 114 36.04 -4.55 -5.75
C PRO A 114 34.58 -4.34 -5.28
N ILE A 115 33.94 -5.42 -4.80
CA ILE A 115 32.59 -5.39 -4.20
C ILE A 115 32.75 -5.59 -2.69
N TYR A 116 32.08 -4.76 -1.92
CA TYR A 116 32.15 -4.82 -0.45
C TYR A 116 30.82 -5.25 0.16
N CYS A 117 30.87 -6.03 1.22
CA CYS A 117 29.70 -6.34 2.01
C CYS A 117 29.26 -5.11 2.85
N ARG A 118 28.11 -5.21 3.50
CA ARG A 118 27.58 -4.13 4.37
C ARG A 118 28.51 -3.76 5.53
N CYS A 119 29.42 -4.66 5.91
CA CYS A 119 30.40 -4.43 6.97
C CYS A 119 31.72 -3.81 6.46
N GLY A 120 31.84 -3.53 5.15
CA GLY A 120 33.04 -2.95 4.53
C GLY A 120 34.11 -3.99 4.16
N THR A 121 33.87 -5.29 4.40
CA THR A 121 34.81 -6.36 4.00
C THR A 121 34.65 -6.64 2.51
N GLU A 122 35.77 -6.79 1.80
CA GLU A 122 35.76 -7.17 0.39
C GLU A 122 35.19 -8.57 0.20
N ILE A 123 34.32 -8.70 -0.83
CA ILE A 123 33.68 -9.97 -1.20
C ILE A 123 34.56 -10.66 -2.25
N VAL A 124 34.95 -11.90 -1.93
CA VAL A 124 35.68 -12.78 -2.83
C VAL A 124 34.81 -13.97 -3.24
N VAL A 125 35.06 -14.50 -4.44
CA VAL A 125 34.37 -15.70 -4.89
C VAL A 125 34.96 -16.93 -4.20
N LYS A 126 34.09 -17.76 -3.62
CA LYS A 126 34.43 -19.06 -3.04
C LYS A 126 33.59 -20.13 -3.70
N VAL A 127 34.24 -21.16 -4.23
CA VAL A 127 33.55 -22.36 -4.71
C VAL A 127 33.21 -23.22 -3.51
N ILE A 128 31.91 -23.48 -3.31
CA ILE A 128 31.40 -24.37 -2.27
C ILE A 128 30.97 -25.66 -2.95
N ARG A 129 31.40 -26.80 -2.42
CA ARG A 129 30.97 -28.13 -2.86
C ARG A 129 29.81 -28.61 -1.99
N ASP A 130 29.04 -29.56 -2.51
CA ASP A 130 27.96 -30.25 -1.77
C ASP A 130 26.85 -29.29 -1.27
N GLN A 131 26.54 -28.28 -2.07
CA GLN A 131 25.50 -27.30 -1.78
C GLN A 131 24.15 -27.74 -2.38
N TRP A 132 23.10 -27.78 -1.56
CA TRP A 132 21.74 -28.05 -2.01
C TRP A 132 21.09 -26.82 -2.63
N TYR A 133 20.35 -27.05 -3.74
CA TYR A 133 19.66 -26.00 -4.51
C TYR A 133 18.22 -26.39 -4.76
N ILE A 134 17.32 -25.40 -4.66
CA ILE A 134 15.97 -25.49 -5.24
C ILE A 134 16.03 -24.99 -6.67
N ASP A 135 15.49 -25.79 -7.60
CA ASP A 135 15.52 -25.48 -9.03
C ASP A 135 14.31 -24.65 -9.48
N TYR A 136 14.26 -23.38 -9.06
CA TYR A 136 13.25 -22.43 -9.51
C TYR A 136 13.33 -22.10 -11.03
N ASP A 137 14.38 -22.55 -11.73
CA ASP A 137 14.51 -22.38 -13.18
C ASP A 137 13.83 -23.51 -13.97
N ASN A 138 13.25 -24.50 -13.30
CA ASN A 138 12.48 -25.56 -13.94
C ASN A 138 11.34 -24.95 -14.79
N PRO A 139 11.31 -25.18 -16.12
CA PRO A 139 10.36 -24.49 -17.03
C PRO A 139 8.88 -24.77 -16.70
N PHE A 140 8.57 -26.02 -16.31
CA PHE A 140 7.21 -26.42 -15.95
C PHE A 140 6.76 -25.67 -14.68
N TRP A 141 7.54 -25.75 -13.61
CA TRP A 141 7.21 -25.09 -12.33
C TRP A 141 7.13 -23.57 -12.48
N LYS A 142 8.04 -22.97 -13.26
CA LYS A 142 8.03 -21.55 -13.58
C LYS A 142 6.73 -21.12 -14.29
N SER A 143 6.34 -21.85 -15.34
CA SER A 143 5.10 -21.59 -16.07
C SER A 143 3.87 -21.76 -15.16
N TRP A 144 3.85 -22.80 -14.34
CA TRP A 144 2.77 -23.07 -13.40
C TRP A 144 2.66 -21.94 -12.35
N THR A 145 3.79 -21.45 -11.82
CA THR A 145 3.82 -20.34 -10.86
C THR A 145 3.35 -19.01 -11.48
N LEU A 146 3.70 -18.71 -12.72
CA LEU A 146 3.18 -17.53 -13.42
C LEU A 146 1.67 -17.60 -13.62
N LYS A 147 1.15 -18.77 -13.99
CA LYS A 147 -0.29 -18.99 -14.11
C LYS A 147 -1.02 -18.84 -12.75
N ALA A 148 -0.44 -19.34 -11.67
CA ALA A 148 -0.99 -19.16 -10.33
C ALA A 148 -0.98 -17.68 -9.91
N LEU A 149 0.07 -16.92 -10.23
CA LEU A 149 0.14 -15.48 -9.97
C LEU A 149 -1.00 -14.70 -10.64
N ASP A 150 -1.47 -15.11 -11.81
CA ASP A 150 -2.59 -14.45 -12.50
C ASP A 150 -3.89 -14.52 -11.70
N GLN A 151 -4.07 -15.55 -10.88
CA GLN A 151 -5.24 -15.75 -10.02
C GLN A 151 -5.13 -14.99 -8.68
N ILE A 152 -3.94 -14.55 -8.30
CA ILE A 152 -3.70 -13.82 -7.05
C ILE A 152 -4.02 -12.34 -7.25
N ASP A 153 -4.86 -11.78 -6.37
CA ASP A 153 -5.09 -10.33 -6.28
C ASP A 153 -3.84 -9.65 -5.68
N VAL A 154 -3.12 -8.87 -6.48
CA VAL A 154 -1.89 -8.18 -6.02
C VAL A 154 -2.10 -6.68 -5.97
N VAL A 155 -1.92 -6.10 -4.78
CA VAL A 155 -2.06 -4.66 -4.54
C VAL A 155 -0.70 -4.06 -4.17
N PRO A 156 -0.21 -3.02 -4.87
CA PRO A 156 -0.77 -2.44 -6.10
C PRO A 156 -0.50 -3.33 -7.33
N GLU A 157 -1.25 -3.11 -8.40
CA GLU A 157 -1.12 -3.87 -9.65
C GLU A 157 0.30 -3.81 -10.26
N SER A 158 1.02 -2.71 -10.02
CA SER A 158 2.43 -2.59 -10.42
C SER A 158 3.32 -3.68 -9.80
N SER A 159 3.06 -4.06 -8.56
CA SER A 159 3.79 -5.13 -7.87
C SER A 159 3.54 -6.51 -8.45
N LYS A 160 2.39 -6.76 -9.08
CA LYS A 160 2.13 -8.01 -9.82
C LYS A 160 3.10 -8.18 -10.99
N ARG A 161 3.34 -7.09 -11.75
CA ARG A 161 4.32 -7.09 -12.83
C ARG A 161 5.75 -7.32 -12.34
N ASP A 162 6.10 -6.74 -11.20
CA ASP A 162 7.43 -6.93 -10.60
C ASP A 162 7.62 -8.36 -10.07
N LEU A 163 6.58 -8.96 -9.47
CA LEU A 163 6.57 -10.37 -9.08
C LEU A 163 6.73 -11.30 -10.30
N ALA A 164 5.98 -11.02 -11.38
CA ALA A 164 6.10 -11.81 -12.62
C ALA A 164 7.53 -11.75 -13.19
N ARG A 165 8.16 -10.57 -13.22
CA ARG A 165 9.57 -10.41 -13.63
C ARG A 165 10.51 -11.17 -12.72
N ALA A 166 10.31 -11.10 -11.41
CA ALA A 166 11.12 -11.81 -10.43
C ALA A 166 11.00 -13.32 -10.65
N ILE A 167 9.79 -13.87 -10.78
CA ILE A 167 9.54 -15.29 -11.08
C ILE A 167 10.23 -15.70 -12.39
N PHE A 168 10.08 -14.92 -13.45
CA PHE A 168 10.69 -15.22 -14.75
C PHE A 168 12.22 -15.26 -14.67
N SER A 169 12.84 -14.34 -13.93
CA SER A 169 14.30 -14.20 -13.81
C SER A 169 14.94 -15.17 -12.82
N LEU A 170 14.15 -15.85 -11.98
CA LEU A 170 14.69 -16.77 -10.98
C LEU A 170 15.48 -17.91 -11.63
N LYS A 171 16.61 -18.22 -11.01
CA LYS A 171 17.50 -19.35 -11.30
C LYS A 171 17.55 -20.30 -10.11
N LYS A 172 18.33 -21.36 -10.22
CA LYS A 172 18.63 -22.24 -9.08
C LYS A 172 19.12 -21.43 -7.89
N ARG A 173 18.55 -21.68 -6.72
CA ARG A 173 18.92 -20.97 -5.49
C ARG A 173 19.39 -21.94 -4.43
N ALA A 174 20.52 -21.64 -3.82
CA ALA A 174 21.00 -22.38 -2.66
C ALA A 174 19.94 -22.33 -1.54
N CYS A 175 19.54 -23.48 -1.03
CA CYS A 175 18.51 -23.63 0.00
C CYS A 175 19.08 -24.14 1.34
N SER A 176 20.38 -24.36 1.42
CA SER A 176 21.06 -24.80 2.63
C SER A 176 22.33 -24.02 2.88
N ARG A 177 22.88 -24.15 4.07
CA ARG A 177 24.11 -23.52 4.52
C ARG A 177 24.78 -24.37 5.62
N THR A 178 26.10 -24.21 5.77
CA THR A 178 26.88 -24.99 6.75
C THR A 178 26.99 -24.30 8.11
N ARG A 179 26.51 -23.07 8.27
CA ARG A 179 26.66 -22.27 9.50
C ARG A 179 25.43 -21.41 9.75
N GLY A 180 25.13 -21.11 11.00
CA GLY A 180 24.07 -20.22 11.46
C GLY A 180 23.00 -20.96 12.26
N LEU A 181 21.92 -20.25 12.57
CA LEU A 181 20.73 -20.82 13.23
C LEU A 181 19.80 -21.39 12.16
N GLY A 182 19.12 -22.49 12.47
CA GLY A 182 18.13 -23.12 11.59
C GLY A 182 18.00 -24.61 11.88
N VAL A 183 17.14 -25.27 11.12
CA VAL A 183 16.87 -26.70 11.20
C VAL A 183 17.79 -27.44 10.24
N LYS A 184 18.32 -28.58 10.66
CA LYS A 184 19.14 -29.44 9.80
C LYS A 184 18.27 -30.01 8.67
N LEU A 185 18.89 -30.22 7.50
CA LEU A 185 18.26 -30.96 6.42
C LEU A 185 18.03 -32.43 6.84
N PRO A 186 16.85 -33.01 6.65
CA PRO A 186 16.55 -34.37 7.06
C PRO A 186 17.44 -35.44 6.41
N TRP A 187 17.93 -35.18 5.19
CA TRP A 187 18.76 -36.11 4.42
C TRP A 187 20.26 -35.75 4.42
N ASP A 188 20.61 -34.59 5.00
CA ASP A 188 22.01 -34.13 5.10
C ASP A 188 22.16 -33.25 6.34
N GLU A 189 22.40 -33.87 7.47
CA GLU A 189 22.53 -33.20 8.77
C GLU A 189 23.75 -32.25 8.88
N SER A 190 24.67 -32.30 7.92
CA SER A 190 25.81 -31.35 7.83
C SER A 190 25.36 -29.97 7.36
N GLN A 191 24.17 -29.88 6.79
CA GLN A 191 23.59 -28.67 6.23
C GLN A 191 22.40 -28.20 7.06
N ILE A 192 22.22 -26.91 7.13
CA ILE A 192 21.09 -26.22 7.77
C ILE A 192 20.21 -25.61 6.67
N ILE A 193 18.91 -25.73 6.80
CA ILE A 193 17.95 -25.09 5.85
C ILE A 193 18.15 -23.58 5.88
N ASP A 194 18.23 -22.95 4.70
CA ASP A 194 18.31 -21.51 4.61
C ASP A 194 17.00 -20.86 5.03
N SER A 195 17.10 -19.78 5.82
CA SER A 195 15.92 -19.11 6.40
C SER A 195 14.93 -18.58 5.38
N LEU A 196 15.37 -18.20 4.17
CA LEU A 196 14.46 -17.81 3.10
C LEU A 196 13.66 -18.98 2.53
N SER A 197 14.21 -20.20 2.56
CA SER A 197 13.50 -21.40 2.13
C SER A 197 12.50 -21.86 3.19
N ASP A 198 12.93 -21.91 4.44
CA ASP A 198 12.13 -22.33 5.59
C ASP A 198 10.94 -21.40 5.82
N SER A 199 11.15 -20.08 5.75
CA SER A 199 10.13 -19.07 6.04
C SER A 199 8.98 -18.97 5.03
N THR A 200 9.00 -19.72 3.94
CA THR A 200 7.97 -19.61 2.88
C THR A 200 6.67 -20.31 3.22
N ILE A 201 6.66 -21.25 4.17
CA ILE A 201 5.49 -22.09 4.51
C ILE A 201 5.09 -22.00 5.99
N TYR A 202 5.81 -21.26 6.83
CA TYR A 202 5.54 -21.19 8.28
C TYR A 202 4.10 -20.75 8.61
N MET A 203 3.49 -19.90 7.76
CA MET A 203 2.13 -19.43 7.96
C MET A 203 1.10 -20.57 7.92
N ALA A 204 1.36 -21.63 7.16
CA ALA A 204 0.53 -22.83 7.16
C ALA A 204 0.61 -23.58 8.49
N PHE A 205 1.83 -23.74 9.01
CA PHE A 205 2.08 -24.39 10.29
C PHE A 205 1.41 -23.63 11.46
N TYR A 206 1.45 -22.30 11.47
CA TYR A 206 0.87 -21.49 12.55
C TYR A 206 -0.64 -21.68 12.74
N THR A 207 -1.35 -22.10 11.71
CA THR A 207 -2.81 -22.34 11.83
C THR A 207 -3.16 -23.40 12.86
N ILE A 208 -2.28 -24.38 13.06
CA ILE A 208 -2.50 -25.55 13.92
C ILE A 208 -1.47 -25.71 15.04
N SER A 209 -0.36 -24.95 15.02
CA SER A 209 0.78 -25.15 15.94
C SER A 209 0.38 -25.08 17.42
N HIS A 210 -0.59 -24.26 17.79
CA HIS A 210 -1.10 -24.09 19.14
C HIS A 210 -1.86 -25.33 19.67
N LYS A 211 -2.25 -26.26 18.78
CA LYS A 211 -2.92 -27.53 19.11
C LYS A 211 -1.98 -28.72 19.04
N LEU A 212 -0.73 -28.56 18.59
CA LEU A 212 0.23 -29.63 18.40
C LEU A 212 0.99 -29.93 19.70
N ASN A 213 0.34 -30.64 20.61
CA ASN A 213 0.96 -31.10 21.88
C ASN A 213 1.32 -32.60 21.81
N TYR A 214 1.84 -33.06 20.66
CA TYR A 214 2.18 -34.46 20.42
C TYR A 214 3.68 -34.63 20.30
N ASP A 215 4.15 -35.89 20.50
CA ASP A 215 5.50 -36.27 20.21
C ASP A 215 5.81 -36.00 18.72
N PRO A 216 6.90 -35.29 18.38
CA PRO A 216 7.28 -35.03 16.99
C PRO A 216 7.36 -36.27 16.10
N GLU A 217 7.68 -37.46 16.66
CA GLU A 217 7.72 -38.72 15.90
C GLU A 217 6.35 -39.15 15.37
N LYS A 218 5.26 -38.70 15.99
CA LYS A 218 3.89 -38.95 15.52
C LYS A 218 3.49 -38.05 14.37
N LEU A 219 4.17 -36.91 14.19
CA LEU A 219 3.89 -35.93 13.15
C LEU A 219 4.64 -36.30 11.86
N ASN A 220 4.42 -37.52 11.39
CA ASN A 220 5.03 -38.06 10.19
C ASN A 220 4.40 -37.50 8.90
N GLU A 221 4.85 -37.97 7.73
CA GLU A 221 4.37 -37.53 6.43
C GLU A 221 2.86 -37.78 6.23
N GLU A 222 2.35 -38.92 6.73
CA GLU A 222 0.92 -39.26 6.63
C GLU A 222 0.04 -38.29 7.43
N PHE A 223 0.55 -37.88 8.63
CA PHE A 223 -0.11 -36.85 9.45
C PHE A 223 -0.23 -35.52 8.68
N TRP A 224 0.85 -35.03 8.10
CA TRP A 224 0.86 -33.76 7.35
C TRP A 224 0.02 -33.84 6.08
N ASN A 225 0.08 -34.97 5.36
CA ASN A 225 -0.76 -35.20 4.18
C ASN A 225 -2.25 -35.16 4.52
N TYR A 226 -2.65 -35.75 5.66
CA TYR A 226 -4.05 -35.67 6.09
C TYR A 226 -4.43 -34.26 6.55
N VAL A 227 -3.69 -33.66 7.48
CA VAL A 227 -4.06 -32.40 8.10
C VAL A 227 -4.02 -31.24 7.09
N MET A 228 -2.98 -31.14 6.27
CA MET A 228 -2.82 -30.02 5.35
C MET A 228 -3.43 -30.25 3.97
N LEU A 229 -3.37 -31.47 3.43
CA LEU A 229 -3.83 -31.78 2.08
C LEU A 229 -5.17 -32.52 2.04
N GLY A 230 -5.63 -33.08 3.14
CA GLY A 230 -6.86 -33.88 3.22
C GLY A 230 -6.72 -35.27 2.60
N ASN A 231 -5.48 -35.74 2.40
CA ASN A 231 -5.21 -37.05 1.83
C ASN A 231 -5.09 -38.09 2.94
N GLY A 232 -5.78 -39.23 2.78
CA GLY A 232 -5.76 -40.31 3.73
C GLY A 232 -7.06 -40.49 4.54
N ASN A 233 -7.12 -41.56 5.33
CA ASN A 233 -8.24 -41.87 6.18
C ASN A 233 -7.90 -41.59 7.66
N PRO A 234 -8.64 -40.72 8.36
CA PRO A 234 -8.33 -40.36 9.75
C PRO A 234 -8.43 -41.55 10.72
N ILE A 235 -9.26 -42.55 10.44
CA ILE A 235 -9.40 -43.76 11.27
C ILE A 235 -8.11 -44.60 11.21
N ASP A 236 -7.59 -44.82 10.02
CA ASP A 236 -6.38 -45.62 9.83
C ASP A 236 -5.14 -44.87 10.35
N LEU A 237 -5.10 -43.56 10.10
CA LEU A 237 -4.04 -42.69 10.64
C LEU A 237 -4.06 -42.69 12.17
N SER A 238 -5.23 -42.56 12.79
CA SER A 238 -5.38 -42.61 14.25
C SER A 238 -4.79 -43.88 14.85
N LYS A 239 -5.02 -45.04 14.19
CA LYS A 239 -4.47 -46.34 14.63
C LYS A 239 -2.94 -46.40 14.47
N SER A 240 -2.38 -45.80 13.42
CA SER A 240 -0.95 -45.89 13.10
C SER A 240 -0.09 -45.00 14.00
N ILE A 241 -0.56 -43.76 14.29
CA ILE A 241 0.22 -42.75 15.05
C ILE A 241 -0.27 -42.54 16.48
N GLY A 242 -1.43 -43.09 16.85
CA GLY A 242 -1.99 -42.99 18.20
C GLY A 242 -2.47 -41.60 18.60
N ILE A 243 -2.96 -40.82 17.63
CA ILE A 243 -3.69 -39.56 17.85
C ILE A 243 -5.16 -39.84 17.61
N PRO A 244 -6.10 -39.42 18.50
CA PRO A 244 -7.53 -39.66 18.34
C PRO A 244 -8.08 -39.10 17.02
N GLU A 245 -9.04 -39.83 16.41
CA GLU A 245 -9.64 -39.47 15.11
C GLU A 245 -10.29 -38.09 15.12
N ASP A 246 -11.02 -37.76 16.18
CA ASP A 246 -11.68 -36.48 16.39
C ASP A 246 -10.68 -35.31 16.52
N GLU A 247 -9.52 -35.54 17.15
CA GLU A 247 -8.45 -34.54 17.20
C GLU A 247 -7.81 -34.33 15.82
N LEU A 248 -7.59 -35.38 15.04
CA LEU A 248 -7.11 -35.29 13.66
C LEU A 248 -8.09 -34.49 12.77
N LYS A 249 -9.40 -34.78 12.90
CA LYS A 249 -10.44 -34.02 12.18
C LYS A 249 -10.47 -32.57 12.58
N ALA A 250 -10.37 -32.26 13.88
CA ALA A 250 -10.34 -30.90 14.39
C ALA A 250 -9.12 -30.11 13.88
N LEU A 251 -7.95 -30.75 13.79
CA LEU A 251 -6.75 -30.13 13.19
C LEU A 251 -6.94 -29.85 11.69
N ARG A 252 -7.55 -30.80 10.96
CA ARG A 252 -7.88 -30.62 9.54
C ARG A 252 -8.88 -29.49 9.31
N GLU A 253 -9.93 -29.42 10.12
CA GLU A 253 -10.94 -28.37 10.07
C GLU A 253 -10.32 -26.99 10.37
N GLU A 254 -9.46 -26.91 11.40
CA GLU A 254 -8.74 -25.69 11.74
C GLU A 254 -7.87 -25.20 10.58
N PHE A 255 -7.04 -26.08 10.01
CA PHE A 255 -6.23 -25.73 8.83
C PHE A 255 -7.11 -25.26 7.66
N SER A 256 -8.19 -25.99 7.37
CA SER A 256 -9.08 -25.69 6.24
C SER A 256 -9.84 -24.37 6.42
N TYR A 257 -10.06 -23.94 7.66
CA TYR A 257 -10.66 -22.63 7.95
C TYR A 257 -9.71 -21.48 7.59
N TRP A 258 -8.41 -21.61 7.91
CA TRP A 258 -7.42 -20.56 7.71
C TRP A 258 -6.78 -20.55 6.30
N TYR A 259 -6.82 -21.68 5.58
CA TYR A 259 -6.22 -21.84 4.26
C TYR A 259 -7.27 -22.07 3.17
N PRO A 260 -7.11 -21.42 2.01
CA PRO A 260 -5.99 -20.58 1.58
C PRO A 260 -5.89 -19.26 2.38
N LEU A 261 -4.67 -18.77 2.53
CA LEU A 261 -4.40 -17.47 3.16
C LEU A 261 -5.17 -16.36 2.46
N ASP A 262 -5.97 -15.58 3.21
CA ASP A 262 -6.81 -14.52 2.63
C ASP A 262 -5.96 -13.36 2.09
N SER A 263 -4.94 -12.92 2.85
CA SER A 263 -4.07 -11.83 2.42
C SER A 263 -2.68 -11.92 3.04
N ARG A 264 -1.65 -11.78 2.21
CA ARG A 264 -0.24 -11.65 2.63
C ARG A 264 0.22 -10.22 2.45
N HIS A 265 0.41 -9.48 3.55
CA HIS A 265 0.98 -8.14 3.53
C HIS A 265 2.50 -8.21 3.70
N SER A 266 3.24 -7.51 2.86
CA SER A 266 4.69 -7.58 2.83
C SER A 266 5.34 -6.28 2.32
N GLY A 267 6.59 -6.04 2.69
CA GLY A 267 7.36 -4.93 2.17
C GLY A 267 7.87 -5.17 0.74
N ARG A 268 8.09 -4.10 0.01
CA ARG A 268 8.62 -4.11 -1.38
C ARG A 268 9.96 -4.84 -1.51
N ASP A 269 10.77 -4.89 -0.45
CA ASP A 269 12.05 -5.61 -0.43
C ASP A 269 11.91 -7.13 -0.59
N LEU A 270 10.74 -7.69 -0.33
CA LEU A 270 10.48 -9.13 -0.47
C LEU A 270 9.93 -9.53 -1.86
N VAL A 271 9.63 -8.57 -2.72
CA VAL A 271 9.13 -8.83 -4.08
C VAL A 271 10.13 -9.57 -4.95
N GLN A 272 11.44 -9.34 -4.75
CA GLN A 272 12.50 -9.95 -5.55
C GLN A 272 13.03 -11.27 -4.96
N ASN A 273 12.52 -11.72 -3.83
CA ASN A 273 13.03 -12.89 -3.12
C ASN A 273 11.92 -13.70 -2.45
N HIS A 274 11.55 -13.40 -1.21
CA HIS A 274 10.65 -14.21 -0.40
C HIS A 274 9.26 -14.44 -1.04
N LEU A 275 8.63 -13.42 -1.62
CA LEU A 275 7.28 -13.57 -2.19
C LEU A 275 7.23 -14.52 -3.39
N PRO A 276 8.14 -14.45 -4.38
CA PRO A 276 8.23 -15.47 -5.41
C PRO A 276 8.43 -16.88 -4.84
N TYR A 277 9.38 -17.06 -3.90
CA TYR A 277 9.62 -18.40 -3.30
C TYR A 277 8.39 -18.93 -2.58
N MET A 278 7.67 -18.06 -1.87
CA MET A 278 6.41 -18.43 -1.21
C MET A 278 5.39 -18.96 -2.21
N ILE A 279 5.17 -18.28 -3.34
CA ILE A 279 4.22 -18.73 -4.36
C ILE A 279 4.66 -20.08 -4.95
N TYR A 280 5.95 -20.21 -5.31
CA TYR A 280 6.51 -21.47 -5.82
C TYR A 280 6.31 -22.63 -4.84
N ASN A 281 6.68 -22.43 -3.58
CA ASN A 281 6.65 -23.49 -2.58
C ASN A 281 5.21 -23.83 -2.15
N HIS A 282 4.32 -22.83 -2.02
CA HIS A 282 2.89 -23.10 -1.78
C HIS A 282 2.27 -23.92 -2.90
N LEU A 283 2.59 -23.55 -4.14
CA LEU A 283 2.07 -24.27 -5.31
C LEU A 283 2.56 -25.72 -5.35
N ALA A 284 3.84 -25.95 -5.05
CA ALA A 284 4.41 -27.30 -5.04
C ALA A 284 3.87 -28.18 -3.91
N ILE A 285 3.62 -27.61 -2.72
CA ILE A 285 3.21 -28.37 -1.54
C ILE A 285 1.68 -28.51 -1.50
N PHE A 286 0.95 -27.43 -1.74
CA PHE A 286 -0.49 -27.34 -1.48
C PHE A 286 -1.35 -27.31 -2.76
N GLY A 287 -0.74 -27.12 -3.94
CA GLY A 287 -1.45 -27.00 -5.22
C GLY A 287 -2.09 -25.63 -5.45
N GLU A 288 -2.78 -25.48 -6.59
CA GLU A 288 -3.35 -24.19 -7.06
C GLU A 288 -4.42 -23.61 -6.11
N ASN A 289 -5.18 -24.47 -5.43
CA ASN A 289 -6.31 -24.04 -4.61
C ASN A 289 -5.90 -23.40 -3.27
N LEU A 290 -4.66 -23.58 -2.81
CA LEU A 290 -4.18 -23.14 -1.50
C LEU A 290 -3.09 -22.08 -1.60
N VAL A 291 -2.85 -21.50 -2.77
CA VAL A 291 -2.03 -20.28 -2.89
C VAL A 291 -2.74 -19.09 -2.23
N PRO A 292 -2.03 -18.07 -1.76
CA PRO A 292 -2.65 -16.88 -1.16
C PRO A 292 -3.67 -16.23 -2.12
N ARG A 293 -4.81 -15.81 -1.59
CA ARG A 293 -5.85 -15.11 -2.39
C ARG A 293 -5.41 -13.71 -2.78
N ARG A 294 -4.69 -13.03 -1.88
CA ARG A 294 -4.21 -11.65 -2.06
C ARG A 294 -2.78 -11.49 -1.57
N ILE A 295 -2.01 -10.67 -2.27
CA ILE A 295 -0.69 -10.19 -1.82
C ILE A 295 -0.72 -8.67 -1.85
N VAL A 296 -0.38 -8.05 -0.72
CA VAL A 296 -0.33 -6.60 -0.56
C VAL A 296 1.11 -6.18 -0.31
N VAL A 297 1.59 -5.23 -1.11
CA VAL A 297 2.98 -4.76 -1.05
C VAL A 297 3.02 -3.29 -0.64
N ASN A 298 3.59 -3.03 0.52
CA ASN A 298 3.80 -1.67 1.02
C ASN A 298 5.19 -1.12 0.67
N GLY A 299 5.32 0.22 0.70
CA GLY A 299 6.56 0.94 0.49
C GLY A 299 7.57 0.78 1.65
N PHE A 300 8.72 1.43 1.52
CA PHE A 300 9.75 1.46 2.56
C PHE A 300 9.45 2.52 3.61
N VAL A 301 9.99 2.30 4.83
CA VAL A 301 10.08 3.34 5.84
C VAL A 301 11.42 4.06 5.70
N ARG A 302 11.36 5.39 5.56
CA ARG A 302 12.51 6.29 5.46
C ARG A 302 12.65 7.14 6.72
N VAL A 303 13.81 7.73 6.91
CA VAL A 303 14.07 8.74 7.96
C VAL A 303 14.80 9.90 7.31
N GLY A 304 14.20 11.08 7.34
CA GLY A 304 14.76 12.28 6.69
C GLY A 304 14.91 12.10 5.18
N GLY A 305 13.92 11.50 4.51
CA GLY A 305 13.89 11.24 3.07
C GLY A 305 14.83 10.13 2.59
N LYS A 306 15.61 9.50 3.49
CA LYS A 306 16.58 8.45 3.13
C LYS A 306 16.17 7.09 3.69
N LYS A 307 16.44 6.02 2.93
CA LYS A 307 16.26 4.65 3.41
C LYS A 307 17.08 4.44 4.68
N MET A 308 16.48 3.85 5.71
CA MET A 308 17.20 3.48 6.93
C MET A 308 18.29 2.44 6.64
N SER A 309 19.50 2.73 7.08
CA SER A 309 20.64 1.82 6.91
C SER A 309 21.68 2.03 8.01
N LYS A 310 22.35 0.95 8.42
CA LYS A 310 23.45 1.00 9.39
C LYS A 310 24.61 1.85 8.89
N SER A 311 24.89 1.82 7.58
CA SER A 311 25.98 2.59 6.96
C SER A 311 25.71 4.10 6.96
N PHE A 312 24.46 4.52 6.82
CA PHE A 312 24.05 5.93 6.91
C PHE A 312 23.83 6.41 8.36
N ARG A 313 23.91 5.52 9.34
CA ARG A 313 23.68 5.82 10.78
C ARG A 313 22.35 6.55 11.03
N ASN A 314 21.36 6.33 10.17
CA ASN A 314 20.03 6.95 10.23
C ASN A 314 18.94 5.98 10.70
N ILE A 315 19.32 4.86 11.34
CA ILE A 315 18.35 3.94 11.91
C ILE A 315 17.73 4.58 13.15
N TYR A 316 16.40 4.67 13.14
CA TYR A 316 15.62 5.01 14.32
C TYR A 316 15.03 3.73 14.92
N PRO A 317 15.55 3.23 16.05
CA PRO A 317 15.06 1.99 16.63
C PRO A 317 13.61 2.09 17.08
N LEU A 318 12.78 1.10 16.73
CA LEU A 318 11.36 1.10 17.05
C LEU A 318 11.10 1.24 18.56
N TYR A 319 11.88 0.57 19.40
CA TYR A 319 11.73 0.67 20.85
C TYR A 319 11.91 2.11 21.37
N LYS A 320 12.84 2.88 20.80
CA LYS A 320 13.01 4.31 21.14
C LYS A 320 11.81 5.15 20.74
N ALA A 321 11.27 4.90 19.54
CA ALA A 321 10.06 5.59 19.10
C ALA A 321 8.88 5.31 20.03
N ILE A 322 8.74 4.05 20.47
CA ILE A 322 7.68 3.64 21.39
C ILE A 322 7.88 4.25 22.79
N GLU A 323 9.11 4.26 23.31
CA GLU A 323 9.43 4.90 24.60
C GLU A 323 9.17 6.42 24.59
N GLU A 324 9.47 7.09 23.48
CA GLU A 324 9.37 8.54 23.36
C GLU A 324 7.94 9.01 23.06
N TYR A 325 7.22 8.31 22.17
CA TYR A 325 5.93 8.77 21.65
C TYR A 325 4.73 7.87 22.01
N GLY A 326 4.96 6.66 22.49
CA GLY A 326 3.94 5.65 22.69
C GLY A 326 3.63 4.82 21.44
N VAL A 327 3.01 3.67 21.64
CA VAL A 327 2.72 2.68 20.57
C VAL A 327 1.72 3.22 19.55
N ASP A 328 0.57 3.72 20.02
CA ASP A 328 -0.53 4.14 19.15
C ASP A 328 -0.17 5.32 18.22
N PRO A 329 0.49 6.40 18.70
CA PRO A 329 0.94 7.46 17.82
C PRO A 329 1.94 7.01 16.77
N VAL A 330 2.86 6.11 17.11
CA VAL A 330 3.85 5.56 16.17
C VAL A 330 3.18 4.73 15.08
N ARG A 331 2.24 3.85 15.47
CA ARG A 331 1.48 3.01 14.52
C ARG A 331 0.68 3.87 13.54
N LEU A 332 -0.07 4.85 14.06
CA LEU A 332 -0.87 5.74 13.23
C LEU A 332 0.00 6.62 12.32
N ALA A 333 1.12 7.17 12.83
CA ALA A 333 2.01 7.97 12.01
C ALA A 333 2.55 7.20 10.80
N LEU A 334 2.92 5.93 10.98
CA LEU A 334 3.36 5.07 9.88
C LEU A 334 2.24 4.75 8.89
N THR A 335 0.98 4.74 9.36
CA THR A 335 -0.17 4.38 8.53
C THR A 335 -0.74 5.56 7.75
N VAL A 336 -0.75 6.77 8.34
CA VAL A 336 -1.40 7.95 7.73
C VAL A 336 -0.46 8.84 6.93
N SER A 337 0.86 8.64 7.02
CA SER A 337 1.84 9.55 6.38
C SER A 337 1.92 9.41 4.87
N SER A 338 1.57 8.25 4.31
CA SER A 338 1.64 7.99 2.87
C SER A 338 0.58 6.99 2.44
N GLU A 339 0.34 6.89 1.13
CA GLU A 339 -0.44 5.81 0.55
C GLU A 339 0.29 4.47 0.74
N LEU A 340 -0.45 3.37 0.77
CA LEU A 340 0.08 2.02 1.06
C LEU A 340 1.30 1.64 0.21
N SER A 341 1.29 1.96 -1.07
CA SER A 341 2.35 1.60 -2.03
C SER A 341 3.54 2.58 -2.06
N GLU A 342 3.42 3.71 -1.38
CA GLU A 342 4.45 4.75 -1.35
C GLU A 342 5.39 4.56 -0.15
N ASP A 343 6.58 5.12 -0.27
CA ASP A 343 7.53 5.14 0.84
C ASP A 343 7.07 6.14 1.91
N THR A 344 7.05 5.69 3.15
CA THR A 344 6.67 6.51 4.31
C THR A 344 7.91 7.13 4.94
N ASP A 345 7.92 8.43 5.16
CA ASP A 345 8.97 9.09 5.96
C ASP A 345 8.53 9.13 7.44
N PHE A 346 9.36 8.58 8.31
CA PHE A 346 9.15 8.63 9.75
C PHE A 346 9.50 10.02 10.26
N ASP A 347 8.47 10.87 10.38
CA ASP A 347 8.59 12.26 10.82
C ASP A 347 8.02 12.46 12.23
N THR A 348 8.84 12.98 13.12
CA THR A 348 8.48 13.20 14.52
C THR A 348 7.44 14.30 14.71
N SER A 349 7.33 15.26 13.80
CA SER A 349 6.30 16.31 13.85
C SER A 349 4.90 15.73 13.62
N SER A 350 4.78 14.81 12.69
CA SER A 350 3.52 14.08 12.40
C SER A 350 3.08 13.26 13.60
N ILE A 351 4.01 12.59 14.30
CA ILE A 351 3.70 11.81 15.50
C ILE A 351 3.11 12.70 16.60
N LYS A 352 3.69 13.90 16.81
CA LYS A 352 3.20 14.85 17.81
C LYS A 352 1.77 15.31 17.51
N ALA A 353 1.49 15.66 16.25
CA ALA A 353 0.13 16.06 15.84
C ALA A 353 -0.91 14.95 16.09
N ILE A 354 -0.55 13.69 15.81
CA ILE A 354 -1.40 12.53 16.09
C ILE A 354 -1.58 12.33 17.60
N THR A 355 -0.51 12.47 18.40
CA THR A 355 -0.59 12.38 19.86
C THR A 355 -1.56 13.41 20.43
N ASP A 356 -1.49 14.66 19.96
CA ASP A 356 -2.40 15.72 20.39
C ASP A 356 -3.85 15.42 19.97
N GLN A 357 -4.07 14.81 18.82
CA GLN A 357 -5.40 14.41 18.38
C GLN A 357 -5.97 13.26 19.21
N LEU A 358 -5.17 12.23 19.51
CA LEU A 358 -5.57 11.12 20.38
C LEU A 358 -5.92 11.62 21.80
N ARG A 359 -5.15 12.58 22.32
CA ARG A 359 -5.46 13.21 23.60
C ARG A 359 -6.81 13.92 23.58
N ARG A 360 -7.11 14.69 22.51
CA ARG A 360 -8.42 15.34 22.36
C ARG A 360 -9.57 14.33 22.32
N MET A 361 -9.39 13.21 21.66
CA MET A 361 -10.38 12.13 21.63
C MET A 361 -10.60 11.53 23.03
N TYR A 362 -9.52 11.28 23.75
CA TYR A 362 -9.58 10.77 25.12
C TYR A 362 -10.29 11.74 26.06
N ASP A 363 -9.89 13.03 26.04
CA ASP A 363 -10.50 14.08 26.87
C ASP A 363 -12.00 14.23 26.59
N LEU A 364 -12.40 14.12 25.32
CA LEU A 364 -13.80 14.09 24.91
C LEU A 364 -14.54 12.91 25.56
N ALA A 365 -13.98 11.70 25.49
CA ALA A 365 -14.59 10.51 26.09
C ALA A 365 -14.70 10.61 27.61
N VAL A 366 -13.68 11.13 28.29
CA VAL A 366 -13.71 11.43 29.74
C VAL A 366 -14.83 12.43 30.09
N ASN A 367 -15.00 13.47 29.27
CA ASN A 367 -16.07 14.45 29.51
C ASN A 367 -17.44 13.80 29.31
N VAL A 368 -17.64 12.99 28.30
CA VAL A 368 -18.89 12.25 28.06
C VAL A 368 -19.19 11.26 29.19
N SER A 369 -18.18 10.55 29.70
CA SER A 369 -18.36 9.59 30.79
C SER A 369 -18.96 10.25 32.05
N LYS A 370 -18.60 11.51 32.30
CA LYS A 370 -19.04 12.32 33.46
C LYS A 370 -20.42 12.96 33.29
N LEU A 371 -21.02 12.91 32.10
CA LEU A 371 -22.36 13.46 31.89
C LEU A 371 -23.40 12.76 32.80
N LYS A 372 -24.20 13.54 33.52
CA LYS A 372 -25.20 13.02 34.47
C LYS A 372 -26.57 12.75 33.84
N SER A 373 -26.88 13.39 32.71
CA SER A 373 -28.21 13.36 32.11
C SER A 373 -28.19 12.77 30.71
N SER A 374 -29.29 12.08 30.36
CA SER A 374 -29.68 11.84 29.00
C SER A 374 -30.54 13.02 28.54
N GLY A 375 -30.05 13.82 27.60
CA GLY A 375 -30.89 14.79 26.88
C GLY A 375 -32.00 14.09 26.10
N GLU A 376 -32.93 14.87 25.55
CA GLU A 376 -33.94 14.36 24.62
C GLU A 376 -33.30 13.86 23.33
N ASN A 377 -33.92 12.88 22.70
CA ASN A 377 -33.49 12.40 21.37
C ASN A 377 -34.17 13.26 20.29
N GLY A 378 -33.63 14.45 20.08
CA GLY A 378 -34.14 15.45 19.14
C GLY A 378 -33.48 15.40 17.75
N LEU A 379 -33.67 16.48 16.99
CA LEU A 379 -33.11 16.63 15.66
C LEU A 379 -31.56 16.53 15.63
N PRO A 380 -30.80 17.15 16.56
CA PRO A 380 -29.36 17.06 16.55
C PRO A 380 -28.82 15.63 16.77
N GLU A 381 -29.47 14.84 17.64
CA GLU A 381 -29.08 13.45 17.91
C GLU A 381 -29.32 12.55 16.71
N LYS A 382 -30.48 12.70 16.06
CA LYS A 382 -30.79 11.97 14.83
C LYS A 382 -29.85 12.32 13.68
N TRP A 383 -29.50 13.59 13.54
CA TRP A 383 -28.50 14.06 12.58
C TRP A 383 -27.14 13.43 12.87
N LEU A 384 -26.66 13.47 14.12
CA LEU A 384 -25.39 12.91 14.51
C LEU A 384 -25.31 11.42 14.16
N LEU A 385 -26.28 10.61 14.58
CA LEU A 385 -26.29 9.17 14.33
C LEU A 385 -26.36 8.85 12.83
N SER A 386 -27.15 9.63 12.07
CA SER A 386 -27.26 9.46 10.63
C SER A 386 -25.96 9.83 9.91
N LEU A 387 -25.27 10.88 10.33
CA LEU A 387 -24.00 11.28 9.74
C LEU A 387 -22.90 10.26 10.05
N ILE A 388 -22.87 9.77 11.30
CA ILE A 388 -21.94 8.70 11.71
C ILE A 388 -22.19 7.42 10.89
N HIS A 389 -23.44 7.04 10.59
CA HIS A 389 -23.72 5.91 9.71
C HIS A 389 -23.00 6.05 8.35
N TYR A 390 -23.10 7.22 7.69
CA TYR A 390 -22.41 7.46 6.42
C TYR A 390 -20.89 7.41 6.55
N LYS A 391 -20.35 7.94 7.66
CA LYS A 391 -18.92 7.90 7.91
C LYS A 391 -18.41 6.48 8.20
N VAL A 392 -19.19 5.64 8.88
CA VAL A 392 -18.86 4.21 9.05
C VAL A 392 -18.83 3.51 7.71
N ARG A 393 -19.79 3.77 6.82
CA ARG A 393 -19.78 3.22 5.46
C ARG A 393 -18.55 3.65 4.67
N GLU A 394 -18.24 4.94 4.67
CA GLU A 394 -17.04 5.49 4.02
C GLU A 394 -15.76 4.84 4.54
N VAL A 395 -15.61 4.72 5.86
CA VAL A 395 -14.46 4.06 6.48
C VAL A 395 -14.38 2.58 6.06
N ASN A 396 -15.50 1.86 6.03
CA ASN A 396 -15.53 0.45 5.62
C ASN A 396 -15.10 0.28 4.16
N ASP A 397 -15.58 1.14 3.26
CA ASP A 397 -15.20 1.13 1.85
C ASP A 397 -13.70 1.41 1.67
N LEU A 398 -13.17 2.40 2.39
CA LEU A 398 -11.74 2.73 2.40
C LEU A 398 -10.88 1.61 2.98
N MET A 399 -11.30 0.98 4.07
CA MET A 399 -10.60 -0.16 4.68
C MET A 399 -10.60 -1.38 3.74
N ASN A 400 -11.71 -1.67 3.08
CA ASN A 400 -11.81 -2.76 2.10
C ASN A 400 -10.94 -2.52 0.86
N SER A 401 -10.79 -1.26 0.43
CA SER A 401 -9.89 -0.87 -0.66
C SER A 401 -8.43 -0.69 -0.23
N LEU A 402 -8.11 -0.91 1.05
CA LEU A 402 -6.78 -0.73 1.67
C LEU A 402 -6.28 0.73 1.64
N ASP A 403 -7.16 1.70 1.52
CA ASP A 403 -6.85 3.13 1.64
C ASP A 403 -6.83 3.56 3.12
N PHE A 404 -5.89 2.99 3.86
CA PHE A 404 -5.77 3.19 5.31
C PHE A 404 -5.53 4.65 5.68
N ARG A 405 -4.77 5.37 4.87
CA ARG A 405 -4.49 6.79 5.11
C ARG A 405 -5.77 7.59 5.18
N LYS A 406 -6.65 7.47 4.19
CA LYS A 406 -7.93 8.18 4.19
C LYS A 406 -8.85 7.67 5.28
N ALA A 407 -8.95 6.35 5.47
CA ALA A 407 -9.78 5.77 6.51
C ALA A 407 -9.44 6.33 7.91
N PHE A 408 -8.16 6.34 8.28
CA PHE A 408 -7.75 6.88 9.59
C PHE A 408 -7.84 8.41 9.67
N ASN A 409 -7.73 9.14 8.56
CA ASN A 409 -8.02 10.59 8.57
C ASN A 409 -9.49 10.87 8.87
N VAL A 410 -10.43 10.12 8.27
CA VAL A 410 -11.86 10.21 8.62
C VAL A 410 -12.08 9.89 10.11
N ILE A 411 -11.49 8.78 10.60
CA ILE A 411 -11.65 8.34 12.00
C ILE A 411 -11.06 9.36 12.99
N LEU A 412 -9.87 9.89 12.72
CA LEU A 412 -9.16 10.78 13.64
C LEU A 412 -9.75 12.19 13.68
N TYR A 413 -10.08 12.74 12.52
CA TYR A 413 -10.40 14.17 12.40
C TYR A 413 -11.88 14.41 12.13
N GLU A 414 -12.48 13.76 11.14
CA GLU A 414 -13.87 14.06 10.77
C GLU A 414 -14.86 13.58 11.83
N PHE A 415 -14.66 12.40 12.40
CA PHE A 415 -15.49 11.95 13.54
C PHE A 415 -15.40 12.92 14.72
N TYR A 416 -14.20 13.37 15.06
CA TYR A 416 -14.00 14.33 16.14
C TYR A 416 -14.75 15.64 15.85
N ASP A 417 -14.63 16.19 14.66
CA ASP A 417 -15.27 17.42 14.26
C ASP A 417 -16.79 17.31 14.28
N ILE A 418 -17.36 16.20 13.79
CA ILE A 418 -18.80 15.92 13.82
C ILE A 418 -19.32 15.89 15.26
N VAL A 419 -18.63 15.19 16.16
CA VAL A 419 -19.05 15.10 17.57
C VAL A 419 -18.92 16.45 18.26
N ARG A 420 -17.85 17.20 18.02
CA ARG A 420 -17.67 18.56 18.54
C ARG A 420 -18.76 19.51 18.04
N ASP A 421 -19.11 19.43 16.77
CA ASP A 421 -20.18 20.24 16.16
C ASP A 421 -21.52 19.93 16.84
N TYR A 422 -21.85 18.64 17.03
CA TYR A 422 -23.04 18.24 17.78
C TYR A 422 -23.05 18.84 19.19
N ILE A 423 -21.96 18.68 19.95
CA ILE A 423 -21.88 19.21 21.33
C ILE A 423 -22.06 20.74 21.34
N SER A 424 -21.53 21.44 20.33
CA SER A 424 -21.69 22.89 20.20
C SER A 424 -23.12 23.34 19.91
N MET A 425 -23.93 22.47 19.30
CA MET A 425 -25.33 22.77 18.94
C MET A 425 -26.31 22.61 20.11
N VAL A 426 -26.00 21.73 21.05
CA VAL A 426 -26.93 21.40 22.14
C VAL A 426 -26.48 21.99 23.49
N ASN A 427 -27.44 22.36 24.36
CA ASN A 427 -27.10 22.84 25.68
C ASN A 427 -26.79 21.68 26.66
N PHE A 428 -27.45 20.55 26.43
CA PHE A 428 -27.33 19.34 27.26
C PHE A 428 -27.12 18.15 26.32
N PRO A 429 -25.85 17.78 26.03
CA PRO A 429 -25.55 16.65 25.15
C PRO A 429 -26.15 15.34 25.69
N ASN A 430 -26.73 14.57 24.79
CA ASN A 430 -27.32 13.27 25.12
C ASN A 430 -26.23 12.24 25.35
N LYS A 431 -26.08 11.78 26.61
CA LYS A 431 -25.08 10.80 27.01
C LYS A 431 -25.20 9.47 26.24
N TYR A 432 -26.41 8.97 26.01
CA TYR A 432 -26.59 7.68 25.32
C TYR A 432 -26.20 7.76 23.87
N THR A 433 -26.57 8.84 23.18
CA THR A 433 -26.15 9.08 21.80
C THR A 433 -24.64 9.17 21.69
N LEU A 434 -23.99 9.94 22.56
CA LEU A 434 -22.53 10.07 22.56
C LEU A 434 -21.83 8.76 22.94
N LYS A 435 -22.35 7.99 23.90
CA LYS A 435 -21.84 6.64 24.20
C LYS A 435 -21.90 5.75 22.98
N THR A 436 -23.02 5.74 22.23
CA THR A 436 -23.17 4.96 21.01
C THR A 436 -22.10 5.34 19.98
N VAL A 437 -21.88 6.64 19.77
CA VAL A 437 -20.86 7.14 18.83
C VAL A 437 -19.45 6.78 19.31
N LEU A 438 -19.13 6.93 20.58
CA LEU A 438 -17.83 6.57 21.15
C LEU A 438 -17.54 5.07 21.06
N ASN A 439 -18.55 4.23 21.27
CA ASN A 439 -18.43 2.79 21.10
C ASN A 439 -18.12 2.39 19.64
N ILE A 440 -18.75 3.05 18.67
CA ILE A 440 -18.43 2.87 17.25
C ILE A 440 -17.01 3.36 16.97
N TRP A 441 -16.68 4.56 17.44
CA TRP A 441 -15.38 5.19 17.21
C TRP A 441 -14.22 4.37 17.77
N SER A 442 -14.36 3.84 19.02
CA SER A 442 -13.34 2.96 19.64
C SER A 442 -13.08 1.72 18.79
N ARG A 443 -14.13 1.07 18.25
CA ARG A 443 -13.99 -0.10 17.39
C ARG A 443 -13.35 0.25 16.04
N LEU A 444 -13.70 1.39 15.44
CA LEU A 444 -13.11 1.84 14.17
C LEU A 444 -11.61 2.14 14.29
N ILE A 445 -11.18 2.78 15.39
CA ILE A 445 -9.77 3.16 15.57
C ILE A 445 -8.91 2.00 16.09
N SER A 446 -9.51 0.99 16.71
CA SER A 446 -8.80 -0.12 17.37
C SER A 446 -7.73 -0.80 16.50
N PRO A 447 -7.90 -1.05 15.18
CA PRO A 447 -6.83 -1.65 14.37
C PRO A 447 -5.58 -0.78 14.26
N GLY A 448 -5.72 0.55 14.32
CA GLY A 448 -4.61 1.51 14.23
C GLY A 448 -4.02 1.89 15.59
N ALA A 449 -4.88 2.11 16.58
CA ALA A 449 -4.53 2.58 17.93
C ALA A 449 -5.26 1.77 19.01
N PRO A 450 -4.82 0.52 19.26
CA PRO A 450 -5.54 -0.40 20.13
C PRO A 450 -5.61 0.04 21.60
N HIS A 451 -4.58 0.71 22.13
CA HIS A 451 -4.54 1.07 23.55
C HIS A 451 -5.50 2.21 23.87
N ILE A 452 -5.50 3.28 23.09
CA ILE A 452 -6.45 4.37 23.29
C ILE A 452 -7.90 3.92 23.04
N ALA A 453 -8.09 3.02 22.05
CA ALA A 453 -9.39 2.43 21.78
C ALA A 453 -9.92 1.67 23.00
N GLU A 454 -9.09 0.86 23.65
CA GLU A 454 -9.43 0.11 24.86
C GLU A 454 -9.73 1.05 26.03
N GLU A 455 -8.91 2.07 26.25
CA GLU A 455 -9.12 3.07 27.31
C GLU A 455 -10.45 3.81 27.15
N ILE A 456 -10.82 4.21 25.93
CA ILE A 456 -12.11 4.87 25.65
C ILE A 456 -13.26 3.87 25.84
N TRP A 457 -13.11 2.65 25.33
CA TRP A 457 -14.13 1.60 25.43
C TRP A 457 -14.47 1.23 26.88
N SER A 458 -13.44 1.05 27.70
CA SER A 458 -13.57 0.65 29.13
C SER A 458 -14.27 1.69 30.00
N MET A 459 -14.37 2.96 29.55
CA MET A 459 -15.18 3.97 30.25
C MET A 459 -16.69 3.67 30.26
N PHE A 460 -17.13 2.82 29.32
CA PHE A 460 -18.55 2.57 29.06
C PHE A 460 -18.93 1.09 29.04
N ASN A 461 -17.98 0.18 28.97
CA ASN A 461 -18.18 -1.26 28.81
C ASN A 461 -17.20 -2.05 29.68
N GLU A 462 -17.52 -3.31 30.01
CA GLU A 462 -16.72 -4.17 30.89
C GLU A 462 -15.86 -5.19 30.12
N ASP A 463 -16.16 -5.42 28.84
CA ASP A 463 -15.44 -6.33 27.95
C ASP A 463 -14.36 -5.60 27.13
N LEU A 464 -13.56 -6.34 26.35
CA LEU A 464 -12.48 -5.77 25.56
C LEU A 464 -12.97 -5.30 24.17
N VAL A 465 -12.51 -4.13 23.72
CA VAL A 465 -12.82 -3.62 22.37
C VAL A 465 -12.27 -4.54 21.28
N SER A 466 -11.12 -5.16 21.51
CA SER A 466 -10.48 -6.09 20.58
C SER A 466 -11.29 -7.36 20.31
N LEU A 467 -12.24 -7.71 21.17
CA LEU A 467 -13.15 -8.83 20.99
C LEU A 467 -14.45 -8.45 20.27
N GLN A 468 -14.64 -7.18 19.97
CA GLN A 468 -15.84 -6.70 19.31
C GLN A 468 -15.74 -6.84 17.80
N ARG A 469 -16.90 -6.96 17.15
CA ARG A 469 -16.97 -6.89 15.69
C ARG A 469 -16.64 -5.48 15.21
N TYR A 470 -15.96 -5.39 14.08
CA TYR A 470 -15.73 -4.11 13.41
C TYR A 470 -17.07 -3.46 13.06
N PRO A 471 -17.25 -2.13 13.24
CA PRO A 471 -18.54 -1.49 13.08
C PRO A 471 -19.14 -1.63 11.69
N SER A 472 -20.42 -1.97 11.65
CA SER A 472 -21.22 -1.96 10.41
C SER A 472 -22.13 -0.72 10.38
N PRO A 473 -22.34 -0.10 9.19
CA PRO A 473 -23.27 1.02 9.06
C PRO A 473 -24.69 0.67 9.56
N GLU A 474 -25.12 -0.58 9.38
CA GLU A 474 -26.46 -1.06 9.75
C GLU A 474 -26.73 -1.07 11.27
N GLU A 475 -25.70 -0.87 12.09
CA GLU A 475 -25.88 -0.68 13.53
C GLU A 475 -26.60 0.63 13.89
N LEU A 476 -26.66 1.59 12.95
CA LEU A 476 -27.29 2.88 13.12
C LEU A 476 -28.46 3.07 12.16
N GLN A 477 -29.57 3.54 12.70
CA GLN A 477 -30.70 3.96 11.87
C GLN A 477 -30.45 5.34 11.26
N VAL A 478 -30.69 5.47 9.96
CA VAL A 478 -30.59 6.73 9.25
C VAL A 478 -31.92 7.45 9.27
N ASP A 479 -31.94 8.66 9.82
CA ASP A 479 -33.00 9.63 9.61
C ASP A 479 -32.54 10.64 8.54
N GLY A 480 -32.83 10.34 7.29
CA GLY A 480 -32.40 11.17 6.14
C GLY A 480 -33.03 12.57 6.16
N GLN A 481 -34.21 12.72 6.76
CA GLN A 481 -34.81 14.04 6.92
C GLN A 481 -34.07 14.86 7.96
N ALA A 482 -33.64 14.25 9.06
CA ALA A 482 -32.85 14.94 10.08
C ALA A 482 -31.55 15.50 9.52
N LEU A 483 -30.88 14.78 8.59
CA LEU A 483 -29.67 15.29 7.91
C LEU A 483 -29.96 16.60 7.17
N VAL A 484 -30.95 16.58 6.28
CA VAL A 484 -31.28 17.77 5.47
C VAL A 484 -31.79 18.91 6.34
N GLN A 485 -32.66 18.61 7.31
CA GLN A 485 -33.25 19.61 8.18
C GLN A 485 -32.21 20.34 9.02
N LEU A 486 -31.27 19.60 9.64
CA LEU A 486 -30.25 20.25 10.48
C LEU A 486 -29.22 21.01 9.63
N GLU A 487 -28.80 20.49 8.49
CA GLU A 487 -27.90 21.23 7.59
C GLU A 487 -28.56 22.52 7.06
N TYR A 488 -29.84 22.47 6.77
CA TYR A 488 -30.59 23.68 6.38
C TYR A 488 -30.70 24.70 7.53
N ILE A 489 -30.97 24.24 8.75
CA ILE A 489 -30.99 25.09 9.96
C ILE A 489 -29.62 25.73 10.21
N ARG A 490 -28.54 24.97 10.09
CA ARG A 490 -27.15 25.49 10.21
C ARG A 490 -26.88 26.57 9.18
N TYR A 491 -27.21 26.30 7.94
CA TYR A 491 -27.08 27.29 6.86
C TYR A 491 -27.90 28.55 7.15
N LEU A 492 -29.14 28.41 7.60
CA LEU A 492 -30.01 29.54 7.96
C LEU A 492 -29.37 30.39 9.11
N ILE A 493 -28.85 29.76 10.15
CA ILE A 493 -28.15 30.43 11.24
C ILE A 493 -26.94 31.24 10.72
N GLU A 494 -26.15 30.65 9.81
CA GLU A 494 -25.02 31.36 9.19
C GLU A 494 -25.46 32.57 8.34
N GLN A 495 -26.54 32.43 7.56
CA GLN A 495 -27.08 33.54 6.77
C GLN A 495 -27.58 34.68 7.68
N VAL A 496 -28.25 34.37 8.78
CA VAL A 496 -28.72 35.41 9.72
C VAL A 496 -27.54 36.10 10.37
N LYS A 497 -26.51 35.38 10.85
CA LYS A 497 -25.30 35.95 11.45
C LYS A 497 -24.52 36.81 10.47
N ALA A 498 -24.38 36.38 9.22
CA ALA A 498 -23.72 37.14 8.18
C ALA A 498 -24.48 38.46 7.90
N LEU A 499 -25.81 38.41 7.81
CA LEU A 499 -26.64 39.57 7.60
C LEU A 499 -26.60 40.53 8.79
N ALA A 500 -26.63 40.02 10.03
CA ALA A 500 -26.48 40.82 11.26
C ALA A 500 -25.15 41.56 11.29
N SER A 501 -24.06 40.87 10.95
CA SER A 501 -22.72 41.47 10.84
C SER A 501 -22.64 42.57 9.79
N LEU A 502 -23.22 42.38 8.59
CA LEU A 502 -23.26 43.37 7.52
C LEU A 502 -24.08 44.60 7.87
N THR A 503 -25.16 44.43 8.62
CA THR A 503 -26.05 45.51 9.02
C THR A 503 -25.67 46.16 10.32
N ASN A 504 -24.70 45.63 11.04
CA ASN A 504 -24.28 46.04 12.37
C ASN A 504 -25.45 46.13 13.37
N LYS A 505 -26.41 45.21 13.24
CA LYS A 505 -27.62 45.10 14.08
C LYS A 505 -27.59 43.78 14.82
N GLN A 506 -27.89 43.81 16.10
CA GLN A 506 -28.28 42.58 16.81
C GLN A 506 -29.78 42.30 16.49
N PRO A 507 -30.12 41.08 16.07
CA PRO A 507 -31.51 40.75 15.73
C PRO A 507 -32.33 40.59 17.01
N GLU A 508 -33.35 41.41 17.20
CA GLU A 508 -34.38 41.21 18.24
C GLU A 508 -35.53 40.35 17.69
N LYS A 509 -35.89 40.63 16.44
CA LYS A 509 -36.97 39.92 15.73
C LYS A 509 -36.55 39.61 14.30
N LEU A 510 -36.92 38.40 13.85
CA LEU A 510 -36.64 37.92 12.49
C LEU A 510 -37.94 37.64 11.72
N ILE A 511 -37.94 38.00 10.44
CA ILE A 511 -38.93 37.52 9.49
C ILE A 511 -38.20 36.71 8.42
N ILE A 512 -38.68 35.49 8.19
CA ILE A 512 -38.08 34.53 7.27
C ILE A 512 -39.12 34.12 6.24
N TYR A 513 -38.83 34.34 4.97
CA TYR A 513 -39.62 33.87 3.84
C TYR A 513 -38.96 32.64 3.25
N VAL A 514 -39.72 31.55 3.04
CA VAL A 514 -39.26 30.30 2.45
C VAL A 514 -40.02 30.02 1.13
N SER A 515 -39.40 29.23 0.28
CA SER A 515 -39.98 28.83 -1.00
C SER A 515 -41.19 27.89 -0.83
N ASN A 516 -41.97 27.74 -1.89
CA ASN A 516 -43.01 26.72 -1.94
C ASN A 516 -42.45 25.32 -2.26
N SER A 517 -43.28 24.28 -2.11
CA SER A 517 -42.88 22.89 -2.32
C SER A 517 -42.55 22.56 -3.79
N ASP A 518 -43.17 23.24 -4.75
CA ASP A 518 -42.99 22.96 -6.17
C ASP A 518 -41.65 23.47 -6.67
N GLU A 519 -41.24 24.65 -6.20
CA GLU A 519 -39.90 25.22 -6.48
C GLU A 519 -38.78 24.35 -5.92
N LEU A 520 -38.96 23.77 -4.73
CA LEU A 520 -38.01 22.85 -4.13
C LEU A 520 -37.93 21.52 -4.91
N GLY A 521 -39.05 21.04 -5.44
CA GLY A 521 -39.07 19.87 -6.33
C GLY A 521 -38.24 20.11 -7.59
N LEU A 522 -38.33 21.30 -8.17
CA LEU A 522 -37.53 21.73 -9.32
C LEU A 522 -36.03 21.76 -8.99
N LEU A 523 -35.64 22.36 -7.88
CA LEU A 523 -34.25 22.38 -7.42
C LEU A 523 -33.66 20.96 -7.30
N ARG A 524 -34.41 20.04 -6.71
CA ARG A 524 -33.98 18.63 -6.59
C ARG A 524 -33.82 17.96 -7.95
N ALA A 525 -34.72 18.24 -8.90
CA ALA A 525 -34.59 17.71 -10.26
C ALA A 525 -33.32 18.21 -10.95
N VAL A 526 -33.01 19.51 -10.78
CA VAL A 526 -31.73 20.10 -11.28
C VAL A 526 -30.52 19.42 -10.68
N LEU A 527 -30.47 19.27 -9.37
CA LEU A 527 -29.33 18.67 -8.65
C LEU A 527 -29.14 17.20 -9.03
N ARG A 528 -30.19 16.42 -9.19
CA ARG A 528 -30.14 15.03 -9.68
C ARG A 528 -29.64 14.94 -11.11
N GLY A 529 -30.21 15.79 -11.98
CA GLY A 529 -29.85 15.82 -13.39
C GLY A 529 -28.38 16.22 -13.63
N LEU A 530 -27.78 17.02 -12.75
CA LEU A 530 -26.33 17.35 -12.79
C LEU A 530 -25.42 16.16 -12.53
N LYS A 531 -25.84 15.19 -11.71
CA LYS A 531 -25.08 13.96 -11.48
C LYS A 531 -25.10 13.03 -12.68
N ASP A 532 -26.17 13.05 -13.45
CA ASP A 532 -26.40 12.10 -14.54
C ASP A 532 -26.06 12.65 -15.95
N ARG A 533 -25.94 13.98 -16.11
CA ARG A 533 -25.82 14.64 -17.42
C ARG A 533 -24.80 15.77 -17.41
N ASN A 534 -23.81 15.69 -18.28
CA ASN A 534 -22.76 16.70 -18.42
C ASN A 534 -23.14 17.87 -19.36
N ASN A 535 -24.38 17.88 -19.94
CA ASN A 535 -24.79 18.85 -20.94
C ASN A 535 -25.97 19.69 -20.46
N LEU A 536 -25.76 21.01 -20.32
CA LEU A 536 -26.78 21.99 -19.89
C LEU A 536 -28.03 22.00 -20.75
N ARG A 537 -27.91 21.77 -22.08
CA ARG A 537 -29.09 21.74 -22.99
C ARG A 537 -29.99 20.55 -22.74
N GLU A 538 -29.39 19.38 -22.51
CA GLU A 538 -30.16 18.18 -22.20
C GLU A 538 -30.85 18.29 -20.85
N LEU A 539 -30.17 18.91 -19.87
CA LEU A 539 -30.74 19.18 -18.55
C LEU A 539 -31.89 20.21 -18.64
N SER A 540 -31.68 21.29 -19.35
CA SER A 540 -32.69 22.33 -19.63
C SER A 540 -33.98 21.75 -20.26
N SER A 541 -33.81 20.93 -21.29
CA SER A 541 -34.92 20.24 -21.97
C SER A 541 -35.65 19.25 -21.07
N ALA A 542 -34.90 18.48 -20.25
CA ALA A 542 -35.47 17.47 -19.36
C ALA A 542 -36.28 18.07 -18.20
N ILE A 543 -35.92 19.28 -17.74
CA ILE A 543 -36.52 19.96 -16.59
C ILE A 543 -37.57 20.99 -17.04
N GLY A 544 -37.60 21.35 -18.34
CA GLY A 544 -38.50 22.34 -18.89
C GLY A 544 -38.15 23.80 -18.55
N LEU A 545 -36.88 24.06 -18.15
CA LEU A 545 -36.37 25.41 -17.89
C LEU A 545 -35.59 25.96 -19.08
N ARG A 546 -35.64 27.30 -19.32
CA ARG A 546 -34.75 27.96 -20.28
C ARG A 546 -33.31 27.90 -19.79
N GLU A 547 -32.35 27.76 -20.70
CA GLU A 547 -30.92 27.63 -20.37
C GLU A 547 -30.38 28.79 -19.51
N GLU A 548 -30.86 30.04 -19.75
CA GLU A 548 -30.47 31.22 -18.96
C GLU A 548 -30.95 31.13 -17.51
N ASN A 549 -32.17 30.70 -17.30
CA ASN A 549 -32.75 30.52 -15.96
C ASN A 549 -32.04 29.37 -15.23
N LEU A 550 -31.70 28.30 -15.95
CA LEU A 550 -30.96 27.19 -15.40
C LEU A 550 -29.55 27.61 -14.97
N LYS A 551 -28.84 28.42 -15.78
CA LYS A 551 -27.52 28.96 -15.41
C LYS A 551 -27.59 29.79 -14.14
N THR A 552 -28.53 30.74 -14.07
CA THR A 552 -28.72 31.58 -12.88
C THR A 552 -29.03 30.76 -11.63
N LEU A 553 -29.86 29.72 -11.77
CA LEU A 553 -30.19 28.82 -10.68
C LEU A 553 -28.95 28.02 -10.24
N LEU A 554 -28.15 27.53 -11.19
CA LEU A 554 -26.91 26.79 -10.91
C LEU A 554 -25.85 27.65 -10.19
N GLU A 555 -25.67 28.90 -10.60
CA GLU A 555 -24.78 29.85 -9.93
C GLU A 555 -25.17 30.03 -8.46
N LYS A 556 -26.48 30.19 -8.20
CA LYS A 556 -27.02 30.33 -6.86
C LYS A 556 -26.89 29.02 -6.04
N ILE A 557 -27.16 27.86 -6.65
CA ILE A 557 -26.98 26.54 -6.01
C ILE A 557 -25.56 26.33 -5.56
N GLN A 558 -24.56 26.85 -6.28
CA GLN A 558 -23.16 26.74 -5.88
C GLN A 558 -22.85 27.48 -4.58
N THR A 559 -23.65 28.45 -4.17
CA THR A 559 -23.49 29.14 -2.89
C THR A 559 -24.00 28.35 -1.69
N LEU A 560 -24.78 27.28 -1.91
CA LEU A 560 -25.25 26.40 -0.85
C LEU A 560 -24.11 25.50 -0.35
N PRO A 561 -24.07 25.17 0.96
CA PRO A 561 -23.13 24.21 1.49
C PRO A 561 -23.16 22.87 0.72
N SER A 562 -22.00 22.27 0.48
CA SER A 562 -21.89 21.00 -0.26
C SER A 562 -22.69 19.89 0.41
N THR A 563 -22.63 19.78 1.73
CA THR A 563 -23.38 18.81 2.54
C THR A 563 -24.89 18.95 2.32
N LEU A 564 -25.41 20.18 2.36
CA LEU A 564 -26.83 20.43 2.10
C LEU A 564 -27.22 20.04 0.67
N ARG A 565 -26.40 20.38 -0.33
CA ARG A 565 -26.63 19.98 -1.73
C ARG A 565 -26.68 18.47 -1.91
N ASP A 566 -25.77 17.75 -1.28
CA ASP A 566 -25.70 16.30 -1.37
C ASP A 566 -26.91 15.63 -0.73
N PHE A 567 -27.30 16.05 0.46
CA PHE A 567 -28.43 15.45 1.15
C PHE A 567 -29.76 15.78 0.47
N ILE A 568 -29.97 17.00 -0.03
CA ILE A 568 -31.22 17.35 -0.71
C ILE A 568 -31.44 16.60 -2.03
N THR A 569 -30.39 16.10 -2.67
CA THR A 569 -30.55 15.24 -3.85
C THR A 569 -31.23 13.91 -3.50
N VAL A 570 -31.00 13.41 -2.30
CA VAL A 570 -31.52 12.13 -1.82
C VAL A 570 -32.82 12.31 -1.05
N TYR A 571 -32.82 13.22 -0.08
CA TYR A 571 -33.93 13.40 0.87
C TYR A 571 -34.72 14.67 0.58
N SER A 572 -36.01 14.67 0.91
CA SER A 572 -36.87 15.85 0.78
C SER A 572 -36.89 16.64 2.09
N ILE A 573 -37.21 17.93 1.97
CA ILE A 573 -37.42 18.82 3.12
C ILE A 573 -38.68 19.67 2.88
N ASP A 574 -39.38 20.01 3.93
CA ASP A 574 -40.33 21.14 3.94
C ASP A 574 -39.68 22.25 4.77
N GLU A 575 -39.20 23.30 4.10
CA GLU A 575 -38.47 24.42 4.72
C GLU A 575 -39.30 25.09 5.82
N PHE A 576 -40.58 25.36 5.53
CA PHE A 576 -41.51 26.00 6.46
C PHE A 576 -41.70 25.16 7.72
N LYS A 577 -42.04 23.88 7.54
CA LYS A 577 -42.23 22.95 8.64
C LYS A 577 -40.94 22.77 9.42
N THR A 578 -39.80 22.67 8.74
CA THR A 578 -38.48 22.50 9.40
C THR A 578 -38.16 23.67 10.32
N ILE A 579 -38.45 24.91 9.90
CA ILE A 579 -38.22 26.09 10.74
C ILE A 579 -39.22 26.11 11.89
N ILE A 580 -40.50 25.86 11.64
CA ILE A 580 -41.55 25.86 12.68
C ILE A 580 -41.30 24.82 13.75
N ASP A 581 -40.97 23.58 13.38
CA ASP A 581 -40.70 22.49 14.32
C ASP A 581 -39.44 22.75 15.18
N ASN A 582 -38.56 23.66 14.72
CA ASN A 582 -37.30 23.98 15.39
C ASN A 582 -37.17 25.45 15.84
N LEU A 583 -38.30 26.18 15.96
CA LEU A 583 -38.30 27.60 16.35
C LEU A 583 -37.54 27.87 17.64
N ASN A 584 -37.80 27.09 18.70
CA ASN A 584 -37.16 27.27 20.00
C ASN A 584 -35.62 27.04 19.94
N PHE A 585 -35.17 26.15 19.07
CA PHE A 585 -33.74 25.92 18.82
C PHE A 585 -33.12 27.12 18.10
N LEU A 586 -33.78 27.63 17.04
CA LEU A 586 -33.32 28.78 16.26
C LEU A 586 -33.27 30.05 17.09
N MET A 587 -34.33 30.34 17.85
CA MET A 587 -34.41 31.52 18.73
C MET A 587 -33.27 31.54 19.72
N ARG A 588 -32.98 30.40 20.37
CA ARG A 588 -31.85 30.28 21.31
C ARG A 588 -30.48 30.43 20.64
N LYS A 589 -30.28 29.88 19.43
CA LYS A 589 -29.00 29.94 18.72
C LYS A 589 -28.72 31.30 18.10
N LEU A 590 -29.76 32.07 17.79
CA LEU A 590 -29.65 33.39 17.21
C LEU A 590 -29.80 34.52 18.24
N ASP A 591 -30.13 34.15 19.49
CA ASP A 591 -30.40 35.09 20.58
C ASP A 591 -31.45 36.12 20.20
N VAL A 592 -32.62 35.62 19.72
CA VAL A 592 -33.74 36.44 19.26
C VAL A 592 -35.02 36.12 20.02
N ASP A 593 -35.85 37.13 20.26
CA ASP A 593 -37.10 37.00 21.01
C ASP A 593 -38.25 36.45 20.15
N GLU A 594 -38.24 36.69 18.85
CA GLU A 594 -39.33 36.30 17.97
C GLU A 594 -38.81 35.96 16.55
N ILE A 595 -39.34 34.85 15.99
CA ILE A 595 -39.15 34.49 14.57
C ILE A 595 -40.54 34.30 13.93
N GLN A 596 -40.83 35.08 12.91
CA GLN A 596 -42.04 34.90 12.06
C GLN A 596 -41.61 34.24 10.74
N VAL A 597 -42.35 33.21 10.32
CA VAL A 597 -42.05 32.46 9.10
C VAL A 597 -43.23 32.52 8.16
N TYR A 598 -42.99 32.82 6.93
CA TYR A 598 -43.98 32.89 5.87
C TYR A 598 -43.56 32.12 4.63
N ARG A 599 -44.52 31.55 3.91
CA ARG A 599 -44.23 31.02 2.56
C ARG A 599 -44.21 32.17 1.56
N SER A 600 -43.39 32.11 0.53
CA SER A 600 -43.28 33.14 -0.52
C SER A 600 -44.56 33.32 -1.33
N ASP A 601 -45.38 32.28 -1.43
CA ASP A 601 -46.70 32.27 -2.12
C ASP A 601 -47.88 32.67 -1.22
N ASP A 602 -47.68 32.90 0.05
CA ASP A 602 -48.73 33.33 0.97
C ASP A 602 -49.12 34.80 0.69
N SER A 603 -50.32 35.01 0.12
CA SER A 603 -50.83 36.34 -0.22
C SER A 603 -51.03 37.24 1.01
N SER A 604 -51.22 36.68 2.19
CA SER A 604 -51.41 37.41 3.45
C SER A 604 -50.12 37.90 4.09
N ALA A 605 -48.98 37.33 3.69
CA ALA A 605 -47.67 37.67 4.22
C ALA A 605 -47.20 39.06 3.76
N PRO A 606 -46.74 39.95 4.65
CA PRO A 606 -46.20 41.26 4.28
C PRO A 606 -44.90 41.08 3.48
N ASP A 607 -44.72 41.82 2.38
CA ASP A 607 -43.44 41.86 1.68
C ASP A 607 -42.57 43.00 2.19
N ILE A 608 -41.63 42.68 3.08
CA ILE A 608 -40.72 43.65 3.67
C ILE A 608 -39.43 43.73 2.85
N LYS A 609 -39.15 44.91 2.30
CA LYS A 609 -37.95 45.19 1.48
C LYS A 609 -37.80 44.28 0.25
N GLY A 610 -38.89 43.77 -0.29
CA GLY A 610 -38.88 42.88 -1.46
C GLY A 610 -38.30 41.48 -1.20
N LYS A 611 -38.13 41.11 0.05
CA LYS A 611 -37.47 39.84 0.43
C LYS A 611 -38.34 38.63 0.16
N LYS A 612 -39.68 38.79 0.20
CA LYS A 612 -40.64 37.74 -0.16
C LYS A 612 -40.47 37.31 -1.61
N ASN A 613 -40.38 38.28 -2.53
CA ASN A 613 -40.26 38.03 -3.96
C ASN A 613 -38.87 37.59 -4.42
N SER A 614 -37.84 37.76 -3.58
CA SER A 614 -36.47 37.34 -3.86
C SER A 614 -36.10 35.98 -3.28
N THR A 615 -37.05 35.32 -2.61
CA THR A 615 -36.88 34.01 -1.99
C THR A 615 -36.72 32.91 -3.06
N LEU A 616 -35.78 32.02 -2.85
CA LEU A 616 -35.54 30.85 -3.70
C LEU A 616 -35.47 29.58 -2.82
N PRO A 617 -35.65 28.41 -3.41
CA PRO A 617 -35.49 27.14 -2.68
C PRO A 617 -34.19 27.05 -1.94
N LEU A 618 -34.24 26.76 -0.65
CA LEU A 618 -33.13 26.72 0.31
C LEU A 618 -32.38 28.05 0.50
N MET A 619 -32.83 29.12 -0.11
CA MET A 619 -32.27 30.48 0.01
C MET A 619 -33.33 31.43 0.55
N PRO A 620 -33.58 31.41 1.86
CA PRO A 620 -34.66 32.15 2.47
C PRO A 620 -34.47 33.67 2.34
N GLY A 621 -35.58 34.39 2.20
CA GLY A 621 -35.59 35.84 2.35
C GLY A 621 -35.55 36.17 3.83
N ILE A 622 -34.51 36.86 4.31
CA ILE A 622 -34.32 37.18 5.73
C ILE A 622 -34.42 38.68 5.95
N VAL A 623 -35.20 39.06 6.96
CA VAL A 623 -35.33 40.46 7.42
C VAL A 623 -35.02 40.48 8.91
N ILE A 624 -34.07 41.33 9.31
CA ILE A 624 -33.73 41.65 10.70
C ILE A 624 -34.44 42.95 11.07
N LEU A 625 -35.25 42.90 12.13
CA LEU A 625 -36.00 44.03 12.70
C LEU A 625 -35.43 44.43 14.06
#